data_0a3e121b3c08185494d0eab2cc7b662b
#
_entry.id   0a3e121b3c08185494d0eab2cc7b662b
#
_cell.length_a   1.000
_cell.length_b   1.000
_cell.length_c   1.000
_cell.angle_alpha   90.00
_cell.angle_beta   90.00
_cell.angle_gamma   90.00
#
_symmetry.space_group_name_H-M   'P 1'
#
loop_
_entity.id
_entity.type
_entity.pdbx_description
1 polymer ?
#
loop_
_entity_poly.entity_id
_entity_poly.type
_entity_poly.pdbx_seq_one_letter_code
_entity_poly.pdbx_strand_id
1 'polypeptide(L)'
;ELEEMATEKGANAKFTGPLPYSMMGECYTACDIMMVGPYSPEPLRDDIVPEELLNSMGHKIPVVVEPYKARKRIVERYECGIVSDNWSDALIKLADDKELRTTLGLNGYKAYKMNYAWELQEEKLLNLYKKL
;
A
#
# COMPACT_ATOMS: atom_id res chain seq x y z
N GLU A 1 8.09 -23.31 1.42
CA GLU A 1 7.79 -23.10 -0.01
C GLU A 1 8.28 -21.74 -0.51
N LEU A 2 7.82 -20.57 0.01
CA LEU A 2 8.32 -19.26 -0.44
C LEU A 2 9.79 -19.03 -0.09
N GLU A 3 10.23 -19.45 1.08
CA GLU A 3 11.63 -19.38 1.51
C GLU A 3 12.55 -20.26 0.62
N GLU A 4 12.09 -21.46 0.30
CA GLU A 4 12.78 -22.36 -0.61
C GLU A 4 12.92 -21.75 -2.01
N MET A 5 11.80 -21.21 -2.52
CA MET A 5 11.79 -20.53 -3.83
C MET A 5 12.74 -19.32 -3.86
N ALA A 6 12.75 -18.52 -2.79
CA ALA A 6 13.65 -17.38 -2.67
C ALA A 6 15.12 -17.84 -2.70
N THR A 7 15.44 -18.92 -1.98
CA THR A 7 16.78 -19.50 -1.94
C THR A 7 17.19 -20.06 -3.30
N GLU A 8 16.33 -20.83 -3.95
CA GLU A 8 16.59 -21.40 -5.29
C GLU A 8 16.83 -20.32 -6.35
N LYS A 9 16.12 -19.19 -6.23
CA LYS A 9 16.27 -18.06 -7.16
C LYS A 9 17.36 -17.08 -6.76
N GLY A 10 18.07 -17.30 -5.66
CA GLY A 10 19.08 -16.38 -5.16
C GLY A 10 18.54 -15.01 -4.79
N ALA A 11 17.24 -14.93 -4.42
CA ALA A 11 16.59 -13.69 -4.03
C ALA A 11 17.04 -13.25 -2.62
N ASN A 12 17.39 -11.97 -2.45
CA ASN A 12 17.68 -11.40 -1.14
C ASN A 12 16.37 -11.08 -0.42
N ALA A 13 15.68 -12.13 0.03
CA ALA A 13 14.40 -12.04 0.74
C ALA A 13 14.57 -12.43 2.21
N LYS A 14 13.95 -11.66 3.11
CA LYS A 14 13.90 -11.98 4.53
C LYS A 14 12.46 -12.25 4.94
N PHE A 15 12.22 -13.42 5.51
CA PHE A 15 10.94 -13.84 6.02
C PHE A 15 10.92 -13.66 7.54
N THR A 16 10.08 -12.76 8.03
CA THR A 16 10.01 -12.42 9.46
C THR A 16 9.10 -13.35 10.25
N GLY A 17 8.24 -14.11 9.57
CA GLY A 17 7.12 -14.79 10.23
C GLY A 17 6.12 -13.78 10.82
N PRO A 18 5.20 -14.24 11.69
CA PRO A 18 4.22 -13.37 12.35
C PRO A 18 4.91 -12.33 13.24
N LEU A 19 4.58 -11.06 13.05
CA LEU A 19 5.04 -9.97 13.87
C LEU A 19 3.91 -9.46 14.77
N PRO A 20 4.20 -8.99 16.00
CA PRO A 20 3.22 -8.32 16.83
C PRO A 20 2.63 -7.09 16.13
N TYR A 21 1.32 -6.86 16.28
CA TYR A 21 0.66 -5.70 15.67
C TYR A 21 1.29 -4.36 16.08
N SER A 22 1.78 -4.26 17.30
CA SER A 22 2.49 -3.08 17.81
C SER A 22 3.74 -2.69 17.02
N MET A 23 4.34 -3.63 16.26
CA MET A 23 5.51 -3.37 15.41
C MET A 23 5.15 -2.91 14.00
N MET A 24 3.87 -2.93 13.61
CA MET A 24 3.47 -2.63 12.23
C MET A 24 3.89 -1.21 11.79
N GLY A 25 3.78 -0.23 12.67
CA GLY A 25 4.21 1.14 12.35
C GLY A 25 5.72 1.23 12.03
N GLU A 26 6.54 0.51 12.78
CA GLU A 26 8.00 0.43 12.53
C GLU A 26 8.29 -0.30 11.20
N CYS A 27 7.57 -1.38 10.93
CA CYS A 27 7.70 -2.11 9.67
C CYS A 27 7.37 -1.23 8.47
N TYR A 28 6.26 -0.47 8.51
CA TYR A 28 5.95 0.49 7.45
C TYR A 28 7.04 1.56 7.33
N THR A 29 7.50 2.12 8.44
CA THR A 29 8.53 3.17 8.42
C THR A 29 9.86 2.68 7.82
N ALA A 30 10.14 1.39 7.91
CA ALA A 30 11.34 0.78 7.34
C ALA A 30 11.23 0.46 5.84
N CYS A 31 10.05 0.60 5.23
CA CYS A 31 9.82 0.29 3.82
C CYS A 31 10.05 1.49 2.92
N ASP A 32 10.74 1.29 1.80
CA ASP A 32 10.88 2.27 0.71
C ASP A 32 9.76 2.17 -0.32
N ILE A 33 9.22 0.98 -0.54
CA ILE A 33 8.18 0.67 -1.52
C ILE A 33 7.28 -0.42 -0.95
N MET A 34 5.97 -0.30 -1.13
CA MET A 34 5.02 -1.33 -0.75
C MET A 34 4.40 -2.00 -1.99
N MET A 35 4.45 -3.32 -2.01
CA MET A 35 3.73 -4.14 -2.97
C MET A 35 2.37 -4.51 -2.39
N VAL A 36 1.29 -4.09 -3.04
CA VAL A 36 -0.09 -4.38 -2.59
C VAL A 36 -0.71 -5.38 -3.54
N GLY A 37 -0.60 -6.65 -3.19
CA GLY A 37 -0.93 -7.79 -4.04
C GLY A 37 -2.37 -8.26 -4.04
N PRO A 38 -2.66 -9.34 -4.76
CA PRO A 38 -3.99 -9.93 -4.85
C PRO A 38 -4.28 -10.76 -3.60
N TYR A 39 -5.12 -10.24 -2.72
CA TYR A 39 -5.51 -10.95 -1.50
C TYR A 39 -6.85 -11.70 -1.62
N SER A 40 -7.58 -11.48 -2.69
CA SER A 40 -8.91 -12.04 -2.82
C SER A 40 -9.10 -12.81 -4.11
N PRO A 41 -9.85 -13.92 -4.08
CA PRO A 41 -10.29 -14.58 -5.30
C PRO A 41 -11.25 -13.66 -6.07
N GLU A 42 -11.29 -13.83 -7.39
CA GLU A 42 -12.34 -13.21 -8.21
C GLU A 42 -13.74 -13.66 -7.70
N PRO A 43 -14.75 -12.80 -7.80
CA PRO A 43 -14.81 -11.48 -8.44
C PRO A 43 -14.51 -10.29 -7.53
N LEU A 44 -14.20 -10.50 -6.25
CA LEU A 44 -14.10 -9.41 -5.26
C LEU A 44 -12.88 -8.52 -5.44
N ARG A 45 -11.89 -8.91 -6.25
CA ARG A 45 -10.63 -8.17 -6.43
C ARG A 45 -10.82 -6.73 -6.90
N ASP A 46 -11.81 -6.49 -7.74
CA ASP A 46 -12.07 -5.17 -8.31
C ASP A 46 -12.55 -4.14 -7.28
N ASP A 47 -13.23 -4.58 -6.24
CA ASP A 47 -13.91 -3.70 -5.28
C ASP A 47 -13.16 -3.53 -3.96
N ILE A 48 -12.13 -4.34 -3.72
CA ILE A 48 -11.38 -4.30 -2.45
C ILE A 48 -10.29 -3.24 -2.50
N VAL A 49 -10.30 -2.39 -1.48
CA VAL A 49 -9.18 -1.52 -1.12
C VAL A 49 -8.44 -2.18 0.05
N PRO A 50 -7.27 -2.77 -0.18
CA PRO A 50 -6.50 -3.38 0.90
C PRO A 50 -6.06 -2.34 1.93
N GLU A 51 -6.02 -2.74 3.18
CA GLU A 51 -5.60 -1.89 4.29
C GLU A 51 -4.15 -1.43 4.12
N GLU A 52 -3.30 -2.28 3.55
CA GLU A 52 -1.90 -2.00 3.26
C GLU A 52 -1.73 -0.80 2.33
N LEU A 53 -2.66 -0.58 1.40
CA LEU A 53 -2.65 0.60 0.54
C LEU A 53 -2.79 1.89 1.35
N LEU A 54 -3.78 1.94 2.23
CA LEU A 54 -4.05 3.13 3.04
C LEU A 54 -2.96 3.35 4.11
N ASN A 55 -2.47 2.27 4.72
CA ASN A 55 -1.37 2.34 5.68
C ASN A 55 -0.08 2.84 5.02
N SER A 56 0.22 2.38 3.80
CA SER A 56 1.38 2.88 3.05
C SER A 56 1.27 4.37 2.74
N MET A 57 0.10 4.83 2.31
CA MET A 57 -0.16 6.25 2.13
C MET A 57 0.07 7.05 3.42
N GLY A 58 -0.41 6.54 4.56
CA GLY A 58 -0.21 7.15 5.89
C GLY A 58 1.26 7.25 6.31
N HIS A 59 2.12 6.37 5.80
CA HIS A 59 3.55 6.32 6.08
C HIS A 59 4.44 6.91 4.98
N LYS A 60 3.87 7.59 3.99
CA LYS A 60 4.60 8.19 2.85
C LYS A 60 5.34 7.19 1.98
N ILE A 61 4.81 5.98 1.86
CA ILE A 61 5.41 4.90 1.08
C ILE A 61 4.69 4.82 -0.27
N PRO A 62 5.40 4.92 -1.40
CA PRO A 62 4.80 4.70 -2.71
C PRO A 62 4.42 3.23 -2.87
N VAL A 63 3.31 2.97 -3.55
CA VAL A 63 2.80 1.61 -3.73
C VAL A 63 2.94 1.14 -5.18
N VAL A 64 3.10 -0.17 -5.34
CA VAL A 64 2.89 -0.86 -6.62
C VAL A 64 1.65 -1.71 -6.47
N VAL A 65 0.67 -1.52 -7.34
CA VAL A 65 -0.61 -2.22 -7.33
C VAL A 65 -0.94 -2.81 -8.70
N GLU A 66 -1.71 -3.88 -8.69
CA GLU A 66 -2.33 -4.42 -9.91
C GLU A 66 -3.50 -3.53 -10.38
N PRO A 67 -3.89 -3.59 -11.68
CA PRO A 67 -4.90 -2.69 -12.27
C PRO A 67 -6.35 -3.04 -11.90
N TYR A 68 -6.60 -3.53 -10.67
CA TYR A 68 -7.97 -3.72 -10.17
C TYR A 68 -8.63 -2.37 -9.83
N LYS A 69 -9.89 -2.21 -10.17
CA LYS A 69 -10.61 -0.93 -10.23
C LYS A 69 -10.46 -0.04 -9.00
N ALA A 70 -10.67 -0.60 -7.81
CA ALA A 70 -10.65 0.20 -6.58
C ALA A 70 -9.25 0.75 -6.27
N ARG A 71 -8.21 -0.09 -6.37
CA ARG A 71 -6.81 0.28 -6.13
C ARG A 71 -6.30 1.25 -7.19
N LYS A 72 -6.50 0.88 -8.47
CA LYS A 72 -6.15 1.71 -9.61
C LYS A 72 -6.71 3.12 -9.47
N ARG A 73 -8.01 3.24 -9.18
CA ARG A 73 -8.67 4.53 -8.98
C ARG A 73 -8.01 5.39 -7.91
N ILE A 74 -7.60 4.78 -6.79
CA ILE A 74 -6.94 5.51 -5.69
C ILE A 74 -5.53 5.94 -6.12
N VAL A 75 -4.75 5.00 -6.64
CA VAL A 75 -3.34 5.23 -7.00
C VAL A 75 -3.22 6.28 -8.11
N GLU A 76 -4.03 6.18 -9.16
CA GLU A 76 -4.04 7.15 -10.26
C GLU A 76 -4.58 8.52 -9.83
N ARG A 77 -5.68 8.55 -9.05
CA ARG A 77 -6.28 9.81 -8.58
C ARG A 77 -5.32 10.64 -7.74
N TYR A 78 -4.54 9.98 -6.90
CA TYR A 78 -3.67 10.67 -5.94
C TYR A 78 -2.19 10.64 -6.33
N GLU A 79 -1.85 10.00 -7.46
CA GLU A 79 -0.48 9.85 -7.94
C GLU A 79 0.45 9.37 -6.81
N CYS A 80 0.03 8.28 -6.12
CA CYS A 80 0.72 7.79 -4.94
C CYS A 80 1.46 6.45 -5.15
N GLY A 81 1.60 6.02 -6.40
CA GLY A 81 2.26 4.76 -6.74
C GLY A 81 2.22 4.46 -8.23
N ILE A 82 2.50 3.21 -8.56
CA ILE A 82 2.46 2.69 -9.92
C ILE A 82 1.41 1.58 -10.02
N VAL A 83 0.55 1.70 -11.03
CA VAL A 83 -0.38 0.62 -11.42
C VAL A 83 0.27 -0.18 -12.53
N SER A 84 0.52 -1.47 -12.32
CA SER A 84 1.21 -2.32 -13.29
C SER A 84 0.90 -3.80 -13.11
N ASP A 85 0.76 -4.51 -14.23
CA ASP A 85 0.80 -5.98 -14.26
C ASP A 85 2.24 -6.51 -14.23
N ASN A 86 3.21 -5.69 -14.63
CA ASN A 86 4.63 -6.01 -14.54
C ASN A 86 5.25 -5.36 -13.30
N TRP A 87 5.26 -6.12 -12.22
CA TRP A 87 5.78 -5.65 -10.93
C TRP A 87 7.29 -5.44 -10.94
N SER A 88 8.03 -6.25 -11.70
CA SER A 88 9.48 -6.11 -11.78
C SER A 88 9.90 -4.75 -12.34
N ASP A 89 9.32 -4.33 -13.45
CA ASP A 89 9.64 -3.03 -14.05
C ASP A 89 9.21 -1.87 -13.17
N ALA A 90 8.04 -1.99 -12.54
CA ALA A 90 7.53 -0.98 -11.60
C ALA A 90 8.44 -0.84 -10.37
N LEU A 91 8.90 -1.95 -9.80
CA LEU A 91 9.82 -1.96 -8.67
C LEU A 91 11.19 -1.39 -9.03
N ILE A 92 11.76 -1.80 -10.18
CA ILE A 92 13.06 -1.28 -10.67
C ILE A 92 12.95 0.24 -10.85
N LYS A 93 11.90 0.72 -11.52
CA LYS A 93 11.67 2.15 -11.70
C LYS A 93 11.65 2.93 -10.38
N LEU A 94 10.94 2.40 -9.37
CA LEU A 94 10.91 3.03 -8.05
C LEU A 94 12.22 2.87 -7.28
N ALA A 95 12.93 1.75 -7.44
CA ALA A 95 14.22 1.52 -6.78
C ALA A 95 15.30 2.51 -7.26
N ASP A 96 15.32 2.77 -8.57
CA ASP A 96 16.34 3.63 -9.20
C ASP A 96 16.03 5.13 -9.06
N ASP A 97 14.78 5.52 -8.83
CA ASP A 97 14.36 6.91 -8.77
C ASP A 97 13.86 7.30 -7.36
N LYS A 98 14.78 7.80 -6.54
CA LYS A 98 14.48 8.26 -5.19
C LYS A 98 13.56 9.49 -5.17
N GLU A 99 13.69 10.39 -6.13
CA GLU A 99 12.86 11.60 -6.22
C GLU A 99 11.42 11.23 -6.53
N LEU A 100 11.22 10.32 -7.48
CA LEU A 100 9.90 9.76 -7.78
C LEU A 100 9.28 9.09 -6.56
N ARG A 101 10.04 8.24 -5.84
CA ARG A 101 9.54 7.60 -4.60
C ARG A 101 9.05 8.63 -3.59
N THR A 102 9.87 9.66 -3.37
CA THR A 102 9.54 10.73 -2.42
C THR A 102 8.28 11.48 -2.83
N THR A 103 8.16 11.83 -4.10
CA THR A 103 7.01 12.54 -4.65
C THR A 103 5.72 11.74 -4.50
N LEU A 104 5.73 10.49 -4.95
CA LEU A 104 4.56 9.60 -4.85
C LEU A 104 4.15 9.33 -3.39
N GLY A 105 5.13 9.10 -2.52
CA GLY A 105 4.87 8.89 -1.09
C GLY A 105 4.25 10.13 -0.43
N LEU A 106 4.74 11.32 -0.72
CA LEU A 106 4.17 12.58 -0.20
C LEU A 106 2.75 12.84 -0.73
N ASN A 107 2.49 12.54 -1.99
CA ASN A 107 1.16 12.64 -2.58
C ASN A 107 0.17 11.70 -1.87
N GLY A 108 0.58 10.45 -1.64
CA GLY A 108 -0.18 9.47 -0.85
C GLY A 108 -0.49 9.98 0.55
N TYR A 109 0.51 10.51 1.25
CA TYR A 109 0.33 11.03 2.61
C TYR A 109 -0.66 12.21 2.68
N LYS A 110 -0.55 13.15 1.74
CA LYS A 110 -1.52 14.27 1.64
C LYS A 110 -2.94 13.74 1.44
N ALA A 111 -3.12 12.81 0.51
CA ALA A 111 -4.41 12.20 0.23
C ALA A 111 -4.97 11.44 1.46
N TYR A 112 -4.12 10.69 2.16
CA TYR A 112 -4.49 10.01 3.39
C TYR A 112 -4.99 10.98 4.46
N LYS A 113 -4.23 12.02 4.75
CA LYS A 113 -4.61 13.04 5.75
C LYS A 113 -5.90 13.76 5.41
N MET A 114 -6.18 13.98 4.14
CA MET A 114 -7.37 14.71 3.69
C MET A 114 -8.63 13.84 3.56
N ASN A 115 -8.49 12.51 3.38
CA ASN A 115 -9.63 11.68 3.02
C ASN A 115 -9.80 10.41 3.87
N TYR A 116 -8.71 9.84 4.42
CA TYR A 116 -8.71 8.50 5.00
C TYR A 116 -8.28 8.45 6.46
N ALA A 117 -7.68 9.52 7.00
CA ALA A 117 -7.25 9.55 8.39
C ALA A 117 -8.41 9.22 9.34
N TRP A 118 -8.13 8.43 10.39
CA TRP A 118 -9.13 7.95 11.32
C TRP A 118 -9.93 9.08 11.96
N GLU A 119 -9.29 10.16 12.32
CA GLU A 119 -9.91 11.32 12.94
C GLU A 119 -11.07 11.89 12.10
N LEU A 120 -10.94 11.85 10.77
CA LEU A 120 -12.00 12.27 9.85
C LEU A 120 -13.14 11.25 9.77
N GLN A 121 -12.83 9.97 9.87
CA GLN A 121 -13.84 8.91 9.84
C GLN A 121 -14.57 8.80 11.16
N GLU A 122 -13.87 8.97 12.28
CA GLU A 122 -14.43 8.99 13.62
C GLU A 122 -15.51 10.09 13.75
N GLU A 123 -15.21 11.29 13.28
CA GLU A 123 -16.18 12.38 13.30
C GLU A 123 -17.49 12.04 12.54
N LYS A 124 -17.34 11.43 11.36
CA LYS A 124 -18.51 10.98 10.57
C LYS A 124 -19.30 9.90 11.29
N LEU A 125 -18.61 8.95 11.90
CA LEU A 125 -19.22 7.87 12.67
C LEU A 125 -19.99 8.41 13.88
N LEU A 126 -19.37 9.28 14.67
CA LEU A 126 -20.00 9.91 15.82
C LEU A 126 -21.22 10.74 15.42
N ASN A 127 -21.16 11.46 14.30
CA ASN A 127 -22.29 12.22 13.78
C ASN A 127 -23.45 11.32 13.31
N LEU A 128 -23.15 10.11 12.83
CA LEU A 128 -24.18 9.12 12.51
C LEU A 128 -24.89 8.66 13.79
N TYR A 129 -24.15 8.27 14.82
CA TYR A 129 -24.72 7.84 16.11
C TYR A 129 -25.57 8.91 16.79
N LYS A 130 -25.23 10.18 16.66
CA LYS A 130 -26.05 11.29 17.22
C LYS A 130 -27.41 11.46 16.53
N LYS A 131 -27.63 10.85 15.37
CA LYS A 131 -28.89 10.92 14.62
C LYS A 131 -29.82 9.73 14.88
N LEU A 132 -29.32 8.72 15.56
CA LEU A 132 -30.09 7.54 15.98
C LEU A 132 -30.76 7.78 17.35
#